data_c67b55815ee9a875163f2ba0348ab72a
#
_entry.id   c67b55815ee9a875163f2ba0348ab72a
#
_cell.length_a   1.000
_cell.length_b   1.000
_cell.length_c   1.000
_cell.angle_alpha   90.00
_cell.angle_beta   90.00
_cell.angle_gamma   90.00
#
_symmetry.space_group_name_H-M   'P 1'
#
loop_
_entity.id
_entity.type
_entity.pdbx_description
1 polymer ?
#
loop_
_entity_poly.entity_id
_entity_poly.type
_entity_poly.pdbx_seq_one_letter_code
_entity_poly.pdbx_strand_id
1 'polypeptide(L)'
;MGSVNPTSVFSIDVDKASYSNVRDYIQRGSLPPVGSVRTEEFVNYFNYSYPEPTGDDLVSLNAEIGECAWNKGHYLLKLGLKAKTIDVSNVPSSNLVFLIDVSGSMSQELPLLVEAFDVLMDGLRDNDRVAIVTYASGDRVVLQSTPCTKEGRKKIYNALHSLSAGGSTQGAKGIQTAYEIAHKNFISGGN
;
A
#
# COMPACT_ATOMS: atom_id res chain seq x y z
N MET A 1 29.85 -22.04 -16.02
CA MET A 1 28.95 -21.19 -16.86
C MET A 1 29.26 -19.69 -16.77
N GLY A 2 29.89 -19.18 -15.70
CA GLY A 2 30.21 -17.75 -15.53
C GLY A 2 31.28 -17.14 -16.39
N SER A 3 32.01 -17.95 -17.20
CA SER A 3 33.08 -17.45 -18.05
C SER A 3 32.64 -16.96 -19.43
N VAL A 4 31.40 -17.26 -19.83
CA VAL A 4 30.90 -16.93 -21.19
C VAL A 4 29.94 -15.70 -21.13
N ASN A 5 29.22 -15.52 -20.02
CA ASN A 5 28.35 -14.35 -19.79
C ASN A 5 28.49 -13.87 -18.33
N PRO A 6 29.39 -12.92 -18.06
CA PRO A 6 29.62 -12.42 -16.69
C PRO A 6 28.48 -11.50 -16.17
N THR A 7 27.53 -11.14 -17.02
CA THR A 7 26.41 -10.25 -16.66
C THR A 7 25.12 -11.05 -16.54
N SER A 8 24.39 -10.83 -15.44
CA SER A 8 23.05 -11.32 -15.22
C SER A 8 22.10 -10.14 -15.04
N VAL A 9 20.93 -10.21 -15.67
CA VAL A 9 19.89 -9.17 -15.59
C VAL A 9 18.64 -9.78 -14.95
N PHE A 10 18.07 -9.09 -13.98
CA PHE A 10 16.83 -9.49 -13.31
C PHE A 10 15.96 -8.26 -13.02
N SER A 11 14.64 -8.45 -12.96
CA SER A 11 13.71 -7.41 -12.57
C SER A 11 13.73 -7.19 -11.05
N ILE A 12 13.52 -5.95 -10.61
CA ILE A 12 13.25 -5.65 -9.22
C ILE A 12 11.79 -5.95 -8.96
N ASP A 13 11.53 -6.80 -7.95
CA ASP A 13 10.20 -7.10 -7.44
C ASP A 13 10.13 -6.60 -5.99
N VAL A 14 9.07 -5.89 -5.63
CA VAL A 14 8.82 -5.35 -4.29
C VAL A 14 7.49 -5.80 -3.72
N ASP A 15 6.76 -6.68 -4.42
CA ASP A 15 5.49 -7.21 -3.96
C ASP A 15 5.65 -8.06 -2.69
N LYS A 16 4.60 -8.10 -1.86
CA LYS A 16 4.61 -8.74 -0.53
C LYS A 16 3.37 -9.61 -0.28
N ALA A 17 2.42 -9.65 -1.20
CA ALA A 17 1.10 -10.26 -0.99
C ALA A 17 1.15 -11.77 -0.75
N SER A 18 2.11 -12.48 -1.36
CA SER A 18 2.23 -13.93 -1.23
C SER A 18 2.39 -14.38 0.22
N TYR A 19 3.19 -13.67 1.02
CA TYR A 19 3.37 -14.02 2.43
C TYR A 19 2.05 -13.92 3.22
N SER A 20 1.29 -12.85 3.04
CA SER A 20 0.00 -12.66 3.71
C SER A 20 -1.02 -13.71 3.28
N ASN A 21 -1.09 -14.03 1.99
CA ASN A 21 -1.97 -15.06 1.46
C ASN A 21 -1.63 -16.45 2.02
N VAL A 22 -0.36 -16.83 2.03
CA VAL A 22 0.08 -18.11 2.57
C VAL A 22 -0.20 -18.21 4.06
N ARG A 23 0.03 -17.14 4.81
CA ARG A 23 -0.30 -17.07 6.23
C ARG A 23 -1.79 -17.31 6.49
N ASP A 24 -2.67 -16.70 5.68
CA ASP A 24 -4.12 -16.88 5.79
C ASP A 24 -4.53 -18.35 5.54
N TYR A 25 -3.99 -18.99 4.49
CA TYR A 25 -4.23 -20.42 4.26
C TYR A 25 -3.84 -21.27 5.47
N ILE A 26 -2.65 -21.04 6.03
CA ILE A 26 -2.15 -21.79 7.20
C ILE A 26 -3.04 -21.54 8.43
N GLN A 27 -3.46 -20.32 8.67
CA GLN A 27 -4.35 -19.97 9.79
C GLN A 27 -5.72 -20.65 9.69
N ARG A 28 -6.20 -20.88 8.47
CA ARG A 28 -7.44 -21.64 8.19
C ARG A 28 -7.22 -23.17 8.19
N GLY A 29 -6.03 -23.67 8.54
CA GLY A 29 -5.68 -25.09 8.56
C GLY A 29 -5.56 -25.73 7.17
N SER A 30 -5.33 -24.94 6.12
CA SER A 30 -5.22 -25.38 4.73
C SER A 30 -3.83 -25.14 4.17
N LEU A 31 -3.37 -25.98 3.26
CA LEU A 31 -2.14 -25.73 2.52
C LEU A 31 -2.38 -24.73 1.39
N PRO A 32 -1.49 -23.77 1.18
CA PRO A 32 -1.61 -22.84 0.07
C PRO A 32 -1.38 -23.53 -1.27
N PRO A 33 -2.05 -23.09 -2.35
CA PRO A 33 -1.72 -23.55 -3.70
C PRO A 33 -0.25 -23.23 -4.04
N VAL A 34 0.42 -24.14 -4.77
CA VAL A 34 1.84 -23.98 -5.12
C VAL A 34 2.12 -22.63 -5.81
N GLY A 35 1.24 -22.20 -6.71
CA GLY A 35 1.37 -20.91 -7.42
C GLY A 35 1.22 -19.66 -6.56
N SER A 36 0.72 -19.78 -5.31
CA SER A 36 0.63 -18.65 -4.37
C SER A 36 1.90 -18.45 -3.54
N VAL A 37 2.87 -19.38 -3.62
CA VAL A 37 4.14 -19.30 -2.87
C VAL A 37 5.21 -18.70 -3.78
N ARG A 38 5.45 -17.40 -3.65
CA ARG A 38 6.45 -16.65 -4.41
C ARG A 38 7.58 -16.25 -3.48
N THR A 39 8.74 -16.91 -3.64
CA THR A 39 9.88 -16.77 -2.71
C THR A 39 10.37 -15.33 -2.62
N GLU A 40 10.42 -14.60 -3.73
CA GLU A 40 10.80 -13.19 -3.81
C GLU A 40 9.91 -12.32 -2.93
N GLU A 41 8.60 -12.54 -2.91
CA GLU A 41 7.65 -11.80 -2.09
C GLU A 41 7.78 -12.13 -0.60
N PHE A 42 8.17 -13.37 -0.28
CA PHE A 42 8.49 -13.75 1.11
C PHE A 42 9.73 -13.01 1.62
N VAL A 43 10.77 -12.92 0.80
CA VAL A 43 11.99 -12.18 1.15
C VAL A 43 11.68 -10.69 1.33
N ASN A 44 10.89 -10.09 0.44
CA ASN A 44 10.56 -8.67 0.46
C ASN A 44 9.50 -8.29 1.53
N TYR A 45 8.83 -9.26 2.12
CA TYR A 45 7.84 -8.99 3.17
C TYR A 45 8.48 -8.38 4.43
N PHE A 46 9.68 -8.80 4.78
CA PHE A 46 10.39 -8.36 5.97
C PHE A 46 11.15 -7.06 5.72
N ASN A 47 11.23 -6.22 6.74
CA ASN A 47 12.03 -5.00 6.70
C ASN A 47 13.49 -5.30 7.04
N TYR A 48 14.40 -4.78 6.22
CA TYR A 48 15.85 -4.91 6.39
C TYR A 48 16.45 -3.54 6.67
N SER A 49 17.37 -3.47 7.63
CA SER A 49 18.10 -2.23 7.97
C SER A 49 19.30 -2.06 7.04
N TYR A 50 19.05 -1.64 5.81
CA TYR A 50 20.12 -1.27 4.89
C TYR A 50 20.55 0.17 5.13
N PRO A 51 21.86 0.50 4.97
CA PRO A 51 22.34 1.85 5.05
C PRO A 51 21.72 2.74 3.97
N GLU A 52 21.43 3.98 4.33
CA GLU A 52 20.94 4.98 3.37
C GLU A 52 22.01 5.29 2.30
N PRO A 53 21.60 5.67 1.09
CA PRO A 53 22.52 6.19 0.08
C PRO A 53 23.29 7.41 0.62
N THR A 54 24.54 7.56 0.21
CA THR A 54 25.43 8.67 0.63
C THR A 54 25.51 9.75 -0.44
N GLY A 55 25.67 10.99 -0.01
CA GLY A 55 25.80 12.12 -0.93
C GLY A 55 24.57 12.32 -1.81
N ASP A 56 24.78 12.41 -3.13
CA ASP A 56 23.75 12.63 -4.15
C ASP A 56 23.18 11.31 -4.72
N ASP A 57 23.64 10.17 -4.25
CA ASP A 57 23.14 8.88 -4.71
C ASP A 57 21.67 8.72 -4.35
N LEU A 58 20.90 8.19 -5.29
CA LEU A 58 19.47 7.91 -5.11
C LEU A 58 19.19 6.51 -4.55
N VAL A 59 20.17 5.60 -4.71
CA VAL A 59 20.05 4.20 -4.30
C VAL A 59 21.38 3.70 -3.75
N SER A 60 21.35 2.94 -2.64
CA SER A 60 22.49 2.15 -2.18
C SER A 60 22.32 0.68 -2.55
N LEU A 61 23.43 0.04 -2.92
CA LEU A 61 23.50 -1.40 -3.17
C LEU A 61 24.28 -2.08 -2.03
N ASN A 62 23.64 -3.04 -1.39
CA ASN A 62 24.22 -3.84 -0.32
C ASN A 62 24.36 -5.29 -0.79
N ALA A 63 25.56 -5.81 -0.81
CA ALA A 63 25.82 -7.18 -1.21
C ALA A 63 26.46 -7.96 -0.06
N GLU A 64 25.98 -9.18 0.17
CA GLU A 64 26.50 -10.10 1.18
C GLU A 64 26.49 -11.50 0.63
N ILE A 65 27.58 -12.26 0.86
CA ILE A 65 27.70 -13.66 0.47
C ILE A 65 27.83 -14.54 1.70
N GLY A 66 27.12 -15.65 1.72
CA GLY A 66 27.18 -16.63 2.81
C GLY A 66 27.04 -18.05 2.28
N GLU A 67 27.40 -19.04 3.10
CA GLU A 67 27.18 -20.44 2.75
C GLU A 67 25.69 -20.78 2.72
N CYS A 68 25.29 -21.64 1.79
CA CYS A 68 23.93 -22.12 1.69
C CYS A 68 23.65 -23.15 2.79
N ALA A 69 22.75 -22.83 3.73
CA ALA A 69 22.49 -23.68 4.90
C ALA A 69 21.88 -25.05 4.56
N TRP A 70 21.18 -25.17 3.43
CA TRP A 70 20.48 -26.40 3.00
C TRP A 70 21.14 -27.12 1.83
N ASN A 71 22.23 -26.56 1.25
CA ASN A 71 22.96 -27.19 0.16
C ASN A 71 24.47 -26.95 0.29
N LYS A 72 25.17 -27.92 0.86
CA LYS A 72 26.62 -27.84 1.09
C LYS A 72 27.37 -27.63 -0.22
N GLY A 73 28.38 -26.75 -0.21
CA GLY A 73 29.19 -26.40 -1.38
C GLY A 73 28.59 -25.37 -2.30
N HIS A 74 27.41 -24.80 -1.91
CA HIS A 74 26.78 -23.67 -2.59
C HIS A 74 26.85 -22.42 -1.71
N TYR A 75 26.75 -21.26 -2.35
CA TYR A 75 26.71 -19.96 -1.68
C TYR A 75 25.44 -19.22 -2.05
N LEU A 76 24.96 -18.39 -1.11
CA LEU A 76 23.87 -17.47 -1.31
C LEU A 76 24.44 -16.07 -1.45
N LEU A 77 24.08 -15.37 -2.51
CA LEU A 77 24.35 -13.97 -2.69
C LEU A 77 23.07 -13.19 -2.38
N LYS A 78 23.12 -12.36 -1.33
CA LYS A 78 22.05 -11.42 -0.98
C LYS A 78 22.38 -10.06 -1.61
N LEU A 79 21.46 -9.52 -2.41
CA LEU A 79 21.54 -8.17 -2.96
C LEU A 79 20.39 -7.36 -2.39
N GLY A 80 20.71 -6.30 -1.67
CA GLY A 80 19.75 -5.37 -1.07
C GLY A 80 19.86 -4.00 -1.73
N LEU A 81 18.76 -3.48 -2.22
CA LEU A 81 18.62 -2.14 -2.77
C LEU A 81 17.87 -1.26 -1.78
N LYS A 82 18.45 -0.13 -1.41
CA LYS A 82 17.81 0.87 -0.56
C LYS A 82 17.72 2.18 -1.31
N ALA A 83 16.50 2.63 -1.59
CA ALA A 83 16.27 3.97 -2.13
C ALA A 83 16.43 5.02 -1.03
N LYS A 84 16.86 6.21 -1.41
CA LYS A 84 16.96 7.37 -0.52
C LYS A 84 15.61 7.66 0.11
N THR A 85 15.60 7.82 1.43
CA THR A 85 14.37 8.16 2.15
C THR A 85 13.96 9.60 1.82
N ILE A 86 12.72 9.79 1.42
CA ILE A 86 12.17 11.11 1.14
C ILE A 86 11.87 11.81 2.47
N ASP A 87 12.39 13.02 2.66
CA ASP A 87 12.00 13.85 3.79
C ASP A 87 10.56 14.36 3.61
N VAL A 88 9.64 13.74 4.32
CA VAL A 88 8.21 14.06 4.25
C VAL A 88 7.86 15.45 4.81
N SER A 89 8.77 16.09 5.55
CA SER A 89 8.54 17.46 6.07
C SER A 89 8.42 18.50 4.96
N ASN A 90 9.10 18.25 3.83
CA ASN A 90 9.13 19.13 2.66
C ASN A 90 8.15 18.73 1.54
N VAL A 91 7.39 17.64 1.74
CA VAL A 91 6.38 17.22 0.76
C VAL A 91 5.14 18.13 0.87
N PRO A 92 4.62 18.65 -0.25
CA PRO A 92 3.38 19.41 -0.26
C PRO A 92 2.21 18.66 0.37
N SER A 93 1.18 19.39 0.79
CA SER A 93 -0.03 18.79 1.36
C SER A 93 -0.72 17.87 0.36
N SER A 94 -1.25 16.77 0.85
CA SER A 94 -1.99 15.81 0.04
C SER A 94 -3.49 16.11 0.03
N ASN A 95 -4.14 15.94 -1.15
CA ASN A 95 -5.57 15.94 -1.29
C ASN A 95 -6.04 14.54 -1.68
N LEU A 96 -6.41 13.74 -0.69
CA LEU A 96 -6.78 12.33 -0.86
C LEU A 96 -8.28 12.19 -1.05
N VAL A 97 -8.68 11.53 -2.12
CA VAL A 97 -10.09 11.20 -2.37
C VAL A 97 -10.24 9.69 -2.41
N PHE A 98 -10.90 9.14 -1.42
CA PHE A 98 -11.15 7.71 -1.32
C PHE A 98 -12.47 7.35 -1.97
N LEU A 99 -12.43 6.43 -2.92
CA LEU A 99 -13.60 5.82 -3.52
C LEU A 99 -13.75 4.41 -2.96
N ILE A 100 -14.76 4.21 -2.14
CA ILE A 100 -14.97 3.01 -1.34
C ILE A 100 -16.15 2.21 -1.89
N ASP A 101 -15.90 0.93 -2.21
CA ASP A 101 -16.97 -0.02 -2.48
C ASP A 101 -17.71 -0.35 -1.17
N VAL A 102 -19.01 -0.11 -1.17
CA VAL A 102 -19.91 -0.50 -0.08
C VAL A 102 -21.01 -1.44 -0.58
N SER A 103 -20.77 -2.18 -1.67
CA SER A 103 -21.70 -3.19 -2.17
C SER A 103 -21.93 -4.33 -1.16
N GLY A 104 -22.95 -5.13 -1.34
CA GLY A 104 -23.32 -6.20 -0.40
C GLY A 104 -22.20 -7.22 -0.14
N SER A 105 -21.33 -7.49 -1.13
CA SER A 105 -20.17 -8.37 -0.98
C SER A 105 -19.12 -7.84 0.02
N MET A 106 -19.10 -6.54 0.30
CA MET A 106 -18.15 -5.91 1.21
C MET A 106 -18.54 -6.04 2.70
N SER A 107 -19.64 -6.71 3.02
CA SER A 107 -20.16 -6.77 4.40
C SER A 107 -19.17 -7.35 5.41
N GLN A 108 -18.32 -8.28 5.00
CA GLN A 108 -17.31 -8.89 5.86
C GLN A 108 -15.98 -8.11 5.85
N GLU A 109 -15.68 -7.41 4.76
CA GLU A 109 -14.42 -6.72 4.54
C GLU A 109 -14.46 -5.25 5.03
N LEU A 110 -15.65 -4.64 5.04
CA LEU A 110 -15.81 -3.22 5.38
C LEU A 110 -15.33 -2.87 6.81
N PRO A 111 -15.55 -3.70 7.85
CA PRO A 111 -15.00 -3.42 9.18
C PRO A 111 -13.47 -3.35 9.19
N LEU A 112 -12.80 -4.30 8.54
CA LEU A 112 -11.35 -4.31 8.44
C LEU A 112 -10.83 -3.10 7.64
N LEU A 113 -11.55 -2.71 6.59
CA LEU A 113 -11.22 -1.51 5.80
C LEU A 113 -11.30 -0.25 6.67
N VAL A 114 -12.33 -0.10 7.49
CA VAL A 114 -12.47 1.04 8.40
C VAL A 114 -11.32 1.09 9.42
N GLU A 115 -10.96 -0.05 10.02
CA GLU A 115 -9.80 -0.14 10.93
C GLU A 115 -8.48 0.25 10.22
N ALA A 116 -8.29 -0.15 8.97
CA ALA A 116 -7.13 0.23 8.18
C ALA A 116 -7.09 1.74 7.89
N PHE A 117 -8.24 2.37 7.71
CA PHE A 117 -8.34 3.83 7.58
C PHE A 117 -7.98 4.56 8.87
N ASP A 118 -8.33 4.04 10.04
CA ASP A 118 -7.93 4.64 11.32
C ASP A 118 -6.40 4.70 11.43
N VAL A 119 -5.71 3.61 11.05
CA VAL A 119 -4.23 3.58 11.00
C VAL A 119 -3.68 4.57 9.96
N LEU A 120 -4.29 4.65 8.78
CA LEU A 120 -3.88 5.60 7.74
C LEU A 120 -4.01 7.05 8.23
N MET A 121 -5.09 7.37 8.93
CA MET A 121 -5.34 8.71 9.46
C MET A 121 -4.29 9.19 10.44
N ASP A 122 -3.64 8.29 11.19
CA ASP A 122 -2.55 8.63 12.11
C ASP A 122 -1.30 9.14 11.36
N GLY A 123 -1.10 8.71 10.13
CA GLY A 123 0.02 9.13 9.27
C GLY A 123 -0.20 10.45 8.53
N LEU A 124 -1.41 11.00 8.49
CA LEU A 124 -1.72 12.22 7.77
C LEU A 124 -1.39 13.48 8.59
N ARG A 125 -1.02 14.55 7.91
CA ARG A 125 -0.70 15.85 8.51
C ARG A 125 -1.96 16.71 8.59
N ASP A 126 -1.98 17.72 9.46
CA ASP A 126 -3.14 18.60 9.66
C ASP A 126 -3.54 19.39 8.41
N ASN A 127 -2.57 19.67 7.52
CA ASN A 127 -2.79 20.35 6.24
C ASN A 127 -3.16 19.42 5.09
N ASP A 128 -3.07 18.09 5.26
CA ASP A 128 -3.61 17.13 4.30
C ASP A 128 -5.14 17.16 4.31
N ARG A 129 -5.77 16.73 3.22
CA ARG A 129 -7.21 16.75 3.07
C ARG A 129 -7.72 15.38 2.66
N VAL A 130 -8.90 15.03 3.18
CA VAL A 130 -9.56 13.75 2.88
C VAL A 130 -10.98 14.00 2.40
N ALA A 131 -11.37 13.34 1.33
CA ALA A 131 -12.75 13.20 0.89
C ALA A 131 -13.11 11.71 0.77
N ILE A 132 -14.38 11.38 0.98
CA ILE A 132 -14.88 10.00 0.92
C ILE A 132 -16.09 9.96 -0.02
N VAL A 133 -15.97 9.16 -1.07
CA VAL A 133 -17.03 8.81 -2.00
C VAL A 133 -17.28 7.32 -1.87
N THR A 134 -18.53 6.91 -1.81
CA THR A 134 -18.89 5.48 -1.85
C THR A 134 -19.61 5.17 -3.15
N TYR A 135 -19.52 3.91 -3.56
CA TYR A 135 -20.34 3.37 -4.63
C TYR A 135 -20.90 1.99 -4.27
N ALA A 136 -22.13 1.76 -4.73
CA ALA A 136 -22.84 0.49 -4.69
C ALA A 136 -23.91 0.49 -5.80
N SER A 137 -25.20 0.60 -5.48
CA SER A 137 -26.27 0.81 -6.47
C SER A 137 -26.27 2.23 -7.09
N GLY A 138 -25.38 3.10 -6.65
CA GLY A 138 -25.12 4.46 -7.10
C GLY A 138 -23.89 5.01 -6.39
N ASP A 139 -23.55 6.27 -6.69
CA ASP A 139 -22.48 6.98 -6.01
C ASP A 139 -23.03 7.93 -4.94
N ARG A 140 -22.27 8.13 -3.87
CA ARG A 140 -22.60 9.07 -2.79
C ARG A 140 -21.32 9.72 -2.25
N VAL A 141 -21.34 11.04 -2.16
CA VAL A 141 -20.31 11.77 -1.41
C VAL A 141 -20.67 11.69 0.08
N VAL A 142 -19.91 10.88 0.82
CA VAL A 142 -20.10 10.72 2.28
C VAL A 142 -19.42 11.84 3.03
N LEU A 143 -18.23 12.25 2.55
CA LEU A 143 -17.48 13.36 3.12
C LEU A 143 -16.87 14.22 2.01
N GLN A 144 -17.17 15.49 2.00
CA GLN A 144 -16.47 16.47 1.15
C GLN A 144 -15.04 16.67 1.61
N SER A 145 -14.17 17.20 0.73
CA SER A 145 -12.76 17.44 1.05
C SER A 145 -12.62 18.23 2.37
N THR A 146 -12.10 17.56 3.39
CA THR A 146 -12.00 18.03 4.76
C THR A 146 -10.54 18.00 5.20
N PRO A 147 -9.99 19.09 5.79
CA PRO A 147 -8.61 19.10 6.28
C PRO A 147 -8.47 18.17 7.50
N CYS A 148 -7.28 17.55 7.67
CA CYS A 148 -6.99 16.58 8.74
C CYS A 148 -6.68 17.25 10.10
N THR A 149 -7.22 18.45 10.36
CA THR A 149 -7.15 19.10 11.67
C THR A 149 -7.86 18.25 12.72
N LYS A 150 -7.67 18.56 14.01
CA LYS A 150 -8.33 17.85 15.12
C LYS A 150 -9.86 17.71 14.94
N GLU A 151 -10.52 18.76 14.46
CA GLU A 151 -11.97 18.75 14.18
C GLU A 151 -12.29 17.97 12.89
N GLY A 152 -11.46 18.14 11.86
CA GLY A 152 -11.59 17.42 10.60
C GLY A 152 -11.45 15.91 10.78
N ARG A 153 -10.47 15.45 11.56
CA ARG A 153 -10.29 14.03 11.90
C ARG A 153 -11.53 13.42 12.54
N LYS A 154 -12.23 14.14 13.43
CA LYS A 154 -13.50 13.67 13.99
C LYS A 154 -14.59 13.50 12.93
N LYS A 155 -14.66 14.43 11.96
CA LYS A 155 -15.61 14.33 10.84
C LYS A 155 -15.29 13.14 9.93
N ILE A 156 -14.01 12.94 9.63
CA ILE A 156 -13.53 11.83 8.80
C ILE A 156 -13.83 10.50 9.51
N TYR A 157 -13.48 10.38 10.79
CA TYR A 157 -13.77 9.21 11.62
C TYR A 157 -15.28 8.88 11.61
N ASN A 158 -16.13 9.84 11.91
CA ASN A 158 -17.58 9.64 11.92
C ASN A 158 -18.11 9.21 10.54
N ALA A 159 -17.58 9.78 9.47
CA ALA A 159 -17.95 9.42 8.11
C ALA A 159 -17.58 7.96 7.80
N LEU A 160 -16.36 7.53 8.13
CA LEU A 160 -15.88 6.16 7.94
C LEU A 160 -16.72 5.16 8.75
N HIS A 161 -16.91 5.43 10.03
CA HIS A 161 -17.69 4.55 10.93
C HIS A 161 -19.21 4.55 10.68
N SER A 162 -19.69 5.46 9.82
CA SER A 162 -21.10 5.46 9.34
C SER A 162 -21.33 4.61 8.10
N LEU A 163 -20.25 4.06 7.50
CA LEU A 163 -20.37 3.24 6.31
C LEU A 163 -21.08 1.92 6.60
N SER A 164 -21.92 1.51 5.69
CA SER A 164 -22.61 0.21 5.74
C SER A 164 -22.64 -0.43 4.37
N ALA A 165 -22.39 -1.73 4.33
CA ALA A 165 -22.43 -2.49 3.09
C ALA A 165 -23.85 -2.80 2.66
N GLY A 166 -24.13 -2.69 1.35
CA GLY A 166 -25.43 -3.05 0.76
C GLY A 166 -25.55 -2.62 -0.71
N GLY A 167 -26.51 -3.21 -1.41
CA GLY A 167 -26.77 -2.88 -2.80
C GLY A 167 -25.90 -3.63 -3.82
N SER A 168 -26.03 -3.25 -5.08
CA SER A 168 -25.28 -3.79 -6.23
C SER A 168 -24.00 -2.99 -6.47
N THR A 169 -23.16 -3.44 -7.41
CA THR A 169 -21.88 -2.77 -7.71
C THR A 169 -21.97 -2.00 -9.04
N GLN A 170 -22.03 -0.66 -8.98
CA GLN A 170 -22.01 0.24 -10.13
C GLN A 170 -20.98 1.35 -9.91
N GLY A 171 -19.70 1.06 -10.21
CA GLY A 171 -18.58 1.93 -9.86
C GLY A 171 -18.30 3.12 -10.80
N ALA A 172 -18.77 3.08 -12.06
CA ALA A 172 -18.35 4.03 -13.10
C ALA A 172 -18.63 5.50 -12.74
N LYS A 173 -19.81 5.79 -12.20
CA LYS A 173 -20.18 7.14 -11.80
C LYS A 173 -19.44 7.59 -10.54
N GLY A 174 -19.18 6.68 -9.60
CA GLY A 174 -18.37 6.95 -8.41
C GLY A 174 -16.96 7.42 -8.75
N ILE A 175 -16.34 6.82 -9.78
CA ILE A 175 -15.02 7.24 -10.28
C ILE A 175 -15.09 8.71 -10.77
N GLN A 176 -16.07 9.06 -11.58
CA GLN A 176 -16.23 10.41 -12.07
C GLN A 176 -16.40 11.42 -10.92
N THR A 177 -17.28 11.13 -9.97
CA THR A 177 -17.52 11.97 -8.78
C THR A 177 -16.23 12.14 -7.95
N ALA A 178 -15.45 11.07 -7.77
CA ALA A 178 -14.19 11.15 -7.05
C ALA A 178 -13.17 12.07 -7.76
N TYR A 179 -13.02 11.94 -9.08
CA TYR A 179 -12.15 12.82 -9.87
C TYR A 179 -12.61 14.28 -9.86
N GLU A 180 -13.91 14.54 -9.92
CA GLU A 180 -14.46 15.92 -9.82
C GLU A 180 -14.09 16.56 -8.48
N ILE A 181 -14.20 15.81 -7.38
CA ILE A 181 -13.81 16.29 -6.04
C ILE A 181 -12.30 16.52 -5.97
N ALA A 182 -11.49 15.60 -6.50
CA ALA A 182 -10.04 15.72 -6.53
C ALA A 182 -9.62 16.98 -7.30
N HIS A 183 -10.17 17.19 -8.48
CA HIS A 183 -9.89 18.35 -9.32
C HIS A 183 -10.32 19.67 -8.66
N LYS A 184 -11.52 19.71 -8.06
CA LYS A 184 -12.05 20.90 -7.39
C LYS A 184 -11.20 21.34 -6.20
N ASN A 185 -10.56 20.42 -5.52
CA ASN A 185 -9.75 20.65 -4.33
C ASN A 185 -8.25 20.43 -4.57
N PHE A 186 -7.83 20.55 -5.84
CA PHE A 186 -6.43 20.37 -6.22
C PHE A 186 -5.52 21.32 -5.45
N ILE A 187 -4.41 20.80 -4.93
CA ILE A 187 -3.40 21.55 -4.20
C ILE A 187 -2.19 21.72 -5.13
N SER A 188 -1.85 22.97 -5.49
CA SER A 188 -0.70 23.24 -6.34
C SER A 188 0.59 22.74 -5.68
N GLY A 189 1.36 21.93 -6.43
CA GLY A 189 2.56 21.26 -5.91
C GLY A 189 2.30 20.03 -5.04
N GLY A 190 1.04 19.76 -4.68
CA GLY A 190 0.60 18.53 -4.03
C GLY A 190 0.10 17.49 -5.05
N ASN A 191 -0.61 16.52 -4.58
CA ASN A 191 -1.25 15.49 -5.41
C ASN A 191 -2.77 15.63 -5.42
#